data_5dd985eea63303d62b9913ae8ea331d9
#
_entry.id   5dd985eea63303d62b9913ae8ea331d9
#
_cell.length_a   1.000
_cell.length_b   1.000
_cell.length_c   1.000
_cell.angle_alpha   90.00
_cell.angle_beta   90.00
_cell.angle_gamma   90.00
#
_symmetry.space_group_name_H-M   'P 1'
#
loop_
_entity.id
_entity.type
_entity.pdbx_description
1 polymer ?
#
loop_
_entity_poly.entity_id
_entity_poly.type
_entity_poly.pdbx_seq_one_letter_code
_entity_poly.pdbx_strand_id
1 'polypeptide(L)'
;VFNTGIHYSFIASVAAMLISLTIFLLTKKSLPSPQRVEKSQEVTVSNEERRAMAKEIKQRMYALFAVLGIAIFFWFSFHQNGTSMSLFARDFVDTSTIAPEIWQAVNPFFVIVLTPIIMWFFASFSRRGREISTPRKIAIGMGLAGVAYLFMMVFSLVMNYPSGMEFRDMISEGVSVVKAGWWVLILYYFFMTVAELFISPLGLSFVSKVAPKHLQGLCQGLWLGATAVGNLLLWIGPLIYNQAPIWVAWAVFLSVCVISMGIMLGMVKW
;
A
#
# COMPACT_ATOMS: atom_id res chain seq x y z
N VAL A 1 -7.56 4.91 32.31
CA VAL A 1 -8.34 5.57 31.25
C VAL A 1 -7.94 5.04 29.86
N PHE A 2 -6.63 4.84 29.57
CA PHE A 2 -6.16 4.38 28.25
C PHE A 2 -6.64 2.96 27.91
N ASN A 3 -6.56 2.02 28.85
CA ASN A 3 -6.97 0.62 28.64
C ASN A 3 -8.45 0.45 28.34
N THR A 4 -9.31 1.27 28.95
CA THR A 4 -10.76 1.24 28.73
C THR A 4 -11.15 1.78 27.36
N GLY A 5 -10.44 2.81 26.86
CA GLY A 5 -10.70 3.39 25.54
C GLY A 5 -10.41 2.43 24.37
N ILE A 6 -9.38 1.59 24.50
CA ILE A 6 -9.04 0.58 23.48
C ILE A 6 -10.15 -0.46 23.35
N HIS A 7 -10.73 -0.93 24.46
CA HIS A 7 -11.82 -1.89 24.42
C HIS A 7 -13.07 -1.33 23.73
N TYR A 8 -13.39 -0.06 23.96
CA TYR A 8 -14.53 0.59 23.28
C TYR A 8 -14.32 0.73 21.77
N SER A 9 -13.08 0.93 21.29
CA SER A 9 -12.80 0.98 19.85
C SER A 9 -13.02 -0.38 19.17
N PHE A 10 -12.69 -1.50 19.84
CA PHE A 10 -13.03 -2.84 19.34
C PHE A 10 -14.54 -3.07 19.27
N ILE A 11 -15.29 -2.63 20.29
CA ILE A 11 -16.77 -2.74 20.29
C ILE A 11 -17.36 -1.93 19.13
N ALA A 12 -16.87 -0.70 18.91
CA ALA A 12 -17.30 0.11 17.77
C ALA A 12 -17.02 -0.56 16.41
N SER A 13 -15.83 -1.19 16.27
CA SER A 13 -15.48 -1.94 15.06
C SER A 13 -16.40 -3.15 14.84
N VAL A 14 -16.69 -3.91 15.89
CA VAL A 14 -17.64 -5.04 15.83
C VAL A 14 -19.04 -4.56 15.43
N ALA A 15 -19.52 -3.47 16.02
CA ALA A 15 -20.82 -2.89 15.68
C ALA A 15 -20.89 -2.46 14.19
N ALA A 16 -19.84 -1.79 13.69
CA ALA A 16 -19.73 -1.40 12.28
C ALA A 16 -19.74 -2.62 11.34
N MET A 17 -19.02 -3.69 11.71
CA MET A 17 -19.02 -4.94 10.93
C MET A 17 -20.39 -5.62 10.91
N LEU A 18 -21.10 -5.66 12.05
CA LEU A 18 -22.46 -6.21 12.12
C LEU A 18 -23.46 -5.42 11.29
N ILE A 19 -23.38 -4.08 11.32
CA ILE A 19 -24.20 -3.20 10.48
C ILE A 19 -23.91 -3.49 8.99
N SER A 20 -22.63 -3.54 8.59
CA SER A 20 -22.23 -3.84 7.23
C SER A 20 -22.71 -5.21 6.76
N LEU A 21 -22.57 -6.25 7.60
CA LEU A 21 -23.08 -7.59 7.31
C LEU A 21 -24.60 -7.59 7.15
N THR A 22 -25.32 -6.90 8.02
CA THR A 22 -26.77 -6.79 7.96
C THR A 22 -27.21 -6.13 6.66
N ILE A 23 -26.62 -5.00 6.28
CA ILE A 23 -26.89 -4.31 5.01
C ILE A 23 -26.62 -5.26 3.85
N PHE A 24 -25.48 -5.95 3.85
CA PHE A 24 -25.14 -6.91 2.79
C PHE A 24 -26.16 -8.03 2.67
N LEU A 25 -26.59 -8.63 3.77
CA LEU A 25 -27.58 -9.72 3.78
C LEU A 25 -28.95 -9.25 3.26
N LEU A 26 -29.36 -8.04 3.63
CA LEU A 26 -30.62 -7.44 3.17
C LEU A 26 -30.60 -7.09 1.68
N THR A 27 -29.44 -6.59 1.18
CA THR A 27 -29.30 -6.15 -0.21
C THR A 27 -28.78 -7.23 -1.15
N LYS A 28 -28.36 -8.39 -0.63
CA LYS A 28 -27.78 -9.50 -1.39
C LYS A 28 -28.59 -9.91 -2.62
N LYS A 29 -29.93 -9.89 -2.51
CA LYS A 29 -30.84 -10.25 -3.62
C LYS A 29 -30.85 -9.19 -4.74
N SER A 30 -30.51 -7.94 -4.43
CA SER A 30 -30.45 -6.83 -5.39
C SER A 30 -29.08 -6.72 -6.09
N LEU A 31 -28.07 -7.44 -5.60
CA LEU A 31 -26.75 -7.47 -6.23
C LEU A 31 -26.82 -8.36 -7.48
N PRO A 32 -26.27 -7.90 -8.62
CA PRO A 32 -26.20 -8.73 -9.81
C PRO A 32 -25.41 -9.99 -9.48
N SER A 33 -26.04 -11.15 -9.62
CA SER A 33 -25.34 -12.44 -9.54
C SER A 33 -24.21 -12.41 -10.55
N PRO A 34 -23.00 -12.93 -10.21
CA PRO A 34 -22.01 -13.22 -11.23
C PRO A 34 -22.72 -14.11 -12.25
N GLN A 35 -22.89 -13.63 -13.47
CA GLN A 35 -23.47 -14.45 -14.53
C GLN A 35 -22.68 -15.75 -14.54
N ARG A 36 -23.33 -16.83 -14.13
CA ARG A 36 -22.82 -18.17 -14.34
C ARG A 36 -22.54 -18.20 -15.82
N VAL A 37 -21.25 -18.24 -16.18
CA VAL A 37 -20.86 -18.34 -17.57
C VAL A 37 -21.57 -19.58 -18.08
N GLU A 38 -22.73 -19.39 -18.74
CA GLU A 38 -23.35 -20.45 -19.48
C GLU A 38 -22.25 -21.01 -20.35
N LYS A 39 -22.07 -22.31 -20.31
CA LYS A 39 -21.16 -23.00 -21.21
C LYS A 39 -21.50 -22.47 -22.61
N SER A 40 -20.77 -21.44 -23.03
CA SER A 40 -20.91 -20.85 -24.35
C SER A 40 -20.94 -22.02 -25.29
N GLN A 41 -21.97 -22.10 -26.11
CA GLN A 41 -22.07 -23.06 -27.22
C GLN A 41 -20.67 -23.27 -27.75
N GLU A 42 -20.24 -24.52 -27.86
CA GLU A 42 -18.97 -24.90 -28.43
C GLU A 42 -18.91 -24.32 -29.86
N VAL A 43 -18.49 -23.06 -29.92
CA VAL A 43 -18.01 -22.52 -31.19
C VAL A 43 -16.82 -23.38 -31.51
N THR A 44 -16.90 -24.08 -32.62
CA THR A 44 -15.84 -24.92 -33.16
C THR A 44 -14.66 -24.04 -33.53
N VAL A 45 -13.93 -23.63 -32.47
CA VAL A 45 -12.72 -22.83 -32.62
C VAL A 45 -11.64 -23.76 -33.15
N SER A 46 -11.00 -23.37 -34.23
CA SER A 46 -9.88 -24.07 -34.84
C SER A 46 -8.81 -24.39 -33.77
N ASN A 47 -8.11 -25.52 -33.92
CA ASN A 47 -7.01 -25.89 -33.02
C ASN A 47 -5.91 -24.83 -32.96
N GLU A 48 -5.70 -24.08 -34.03
CA GLU A 48 -4.74 -22.96 -34.10
C GLU A 48 -5.22 -21.77 -33.27
N GLU A 49 -6.50 -21.40 -33.37
CA GLU A 49 -7.09 -20.32 -32.55
C GLU A 49 -7.10 -20.67 -31.05
N ARG A 50 -7.37 -21.93 -30.70
CA ARG A 50 -7.25 -22.42 -29.29
C ARG A 50 -5.83 -22.27 -28.77
N ARG A 51 -4.81 -22.60 -29.57
CA ARG A 51 -3.40 -22.44 -29.20
C ARG A 51 -3.02 -20.96 -29.06
N ALA A 52 -3.48 -20.10 -29.95
CA ALA A 52 -3.25 -18.66 -29.89
C ALA A 52 -3.88 -18.05 -28.63
N MET A 53 -5.14 -18.35 -28.34
CA MET A 53 -5.83 -17.94 -27.10
C MET A 53 -5.11 -18.43 -25.84
N ALA A 54 -4.68 -19.70 -25.82
CA ALA A 54 -3.96 -20.26 -24.67
C ALA A 54 -2.61 -19.56 -24.45
N LYS A 55 -1.91 -19.20 -25.52
CA LYS A 55 -0.66 -18.44 -25.48
C LYS A 55 -0.88 -17.04 -24.92
N GLU A 56 -1.92 -16.36 -25.39
CA GLU A 56 -2.29 -15.02 -24.91
C GLU A 56 -2.66 -15.03 -23.43
N ILE A 57 -3.51 -15.97 -22.99
CA ILE A 57 -3.88 -16.15 -21.57
C ILE A 57 -2.63 -16.39 -20.74
N LYS A 58 -1.71 -17.25 -21.20
CA LYS A 58 -0.46 -17.54 -20.51
C LYS A 58 0.40 -16.28 -20.34
N GLN A 59 0.54 -15.47 -21.38
CA GLN A 59 1.29 -14.21 -21.29
C GLN A 59 0.65 -13.22 -20.31
N ARG A 60 -0.67 -13.07 -20.36
CA ARG A 60 -1.41 -12.21 -19.42
C ARG A 60 -1.23 -12.69 -17.97
N MET A 61 -1.25 -14.01 -17.72
CA MET A 61 -1.03 -14.57 -16.38
C MET A 61 0.40 -14.33 -15.89
N TYR A 62 1.42 -14.46 -16.75
CA TYR A 62 2.80 -14.12 -16.36
C TYR A 62 2.94 -12.65 -15.98
N ALA A 63 2.36 -11.74 -16.77
CA ALA A 63 2.36 -10.32 -16.44
C ALA A 63 1.66 -10.05 -15.10
N LEU A 64 0.53 -10.72 -14.84
CA LEU A 64 -0.18 -10.62 -13.58
C LEU A 64 0.67 -11.09 -12.40
N PHE A 65 1.30 -12.28 -12.48
CA PHE A 65 2.14 -12.81 -11.41
C PHE A 65 3.37 -11.92 -11.15
N ALA A 66 3.97 -11.36 -12.19
CA ALA A 66 5.05 -10.41 -12.03
C ALA A 66 4.61 -9.14 -11.27
N VAL A 67 3.44 -8.58 -11.61
CA VAL A 67 2.85 -7.44 -10.90
C VAL A 67 2.51 -7.80 -9.45
N LEU A 68 1.98 -9.00 -9.19
CA LEU A 68 1.72 -9.48 -7.83
C LEU A 68 3.01 -9.60 -7.01
N GLY A 69 4.08 -10.14 -7.61
CA GLY A 69 5.39 -10.21 -6.96
C GLY A 69 5.93 -8.82 -6.57
N ILE A 70 5.80 -7.83 -7.45
CA ILE A 70 6.18 -6.45 -7.17
C ILE A 70 5.29 -5.85 -6.08
N ALA A 71 3.99 -6.14 -6.11
CA ALA A 71 3.03 -5.65 -5.13
C ALA A 71 3.36 -6.12 -3.69
N ILE A 72 3.93 -7.32 -3.50
CA ILE A 72 4.40 -7.80 -2.19
C ILE A 72 5.39 -6.80 -1.58
N PHE A 73 6.39 -6.39 -2.35
CA PHE A 73 7.43 -5.48 -1.88
C PHE A 73 6.89 -4.06 -1.65
N PHE A 74 5.95 -3.61 -2.47
CA PHE A 74 5.27 -2.35 -2.23
C PHE A 74 4.49 -2.39 -0.91
N TRP A 75 3.65 -3.40 -0.69
CA TRP A 75 2.86 -3.52 0.55
C TRP A 75 3.72 -3.71 1.79
N PHE A 76 4.84 -4.43 1.67
CA PHE A 76 5.85 -4.50 2.72
C PHE A 76 6.35 -3.11 3.13
N SER A 77 6.73 -2.28 2.14
CA SER A 77 7.19 -0.91 2.41
C SER A 77 6.04 -0.02 2.90
N PHE A 78 4.87 -0.09 2.29
CA PHE A 78 3.74 0.75 2.63
C PHE A 78 3.27 0.52 4.08
N HIS A 79 3.10 -0.73 4.49
CA HIS A 79 2.60 -1.03 5.83
C HIS A 79 3.63 -0.80 6.96
N GLN A 80 4.87 -0.39 6.62
CA GLN A 80 5.80 0.13 7.63
C GLN A 80 5.28 1.42 8.30
N ASN A 81 4.26 2.07 7.73
CA ASN A 81 3.58 3.20 8.38
C ASN A 81 2.93 2.79 9.73
N GLY A 82 2.44 1.56 9.84
CA GLY A 82 1.86 1.00 11.06
C GLY A 82 2.88 0.40 12.03
N THR A 83 4.11 0.19 11.62
CA THR A 83 5.16 -0.44 12.43
C THR A 83 6.34 0.51 12.66
N SER A 84 7.30 0.58 11.74
CA SER A 84 8.50 1.40 11.90
C SER A 84 8.20 2.90 12.05
N MET A 85 7.21 3.43 11.33
CA MET A 85 6.83 4.84 11.47
C MET A 85 6.16 5.13 12.81
N SER A 86 5.36 4.20 13.35
CA SER A 86 4.79 4.34 14.69
C SER A 86 5.85 4.34 15.78
N LEU A 87 6.89 3.51 15.63
CA LEU A 87 8.06 3.54 16.51
C LEU A 87 8.81 4.88 16.39
N PHE A 88 9.01 5.39 15.18
CA PHE A 88 9.63 6.67 14.94
C PHE A 88 8.82 7.82 15.57
N ALA A 89 7.50 7.81 15.41
CA ALA A 89 6.62 8.81 16.02
C ALA A 89 6.72 8.78 17.56
N ARG A 90 6.83 7.59 18.15
CA ARG A 90 6.97 7.43 19.61
C ARG A 90 8.32 7.92 20.12
N ASP A 91 9.42 7.53 19.47
CA ASP A 91 10.76 7.72 19.98
C ASP A 91 11.34 9.08 19.56
N PHE A 92 11.29 9.42 18.27
CA PHE A 92 12.00 10.56 17.67
C PHE A 92 11.16 11.82 17.46
N VAL A 93 9.83 11.76 17.59
CA VAL A 93 8.97 12.92 17.39
C VAL A 93 8.48 13.47 18.73
N ASP A 94 8.34 14.79 18.81
CA ASP A 94 7.69 15.40 19.95
C ASP A 94 6.17 15.18 19.87
N THR A 95 5.71 14.18 20.61
CA THR A 95 4.31 13.77 20.70
C THR A 95 3.72 14.03 22.09
N SER A 96 4.25 15.04 22.79
CA SER A 96 3.80 15.39 24.16
C SER A 96 2.31 15.74 24.23
N THR A 97 1.73 16.27 23.15
CA THR A 97 0.32 16.67 23.07
C THR A 97 -0.60 15.63 22.42
N ILE A 98 -0.06 14.78 21.54
CA ILE A 98 -0.84 13.80 20.76
C ILE A 98 -0.16 12.44 20.83
N ALA A 99 -0.90 11.41 21.27
CA ALA A 99 -0.36 10.06 21.36
C ALA A 99 0.14 9.55 20.00
N PRO A 100 1.28 8.83 19.94
CA PRO A 100 1.92 8.37 18.70
C PRO A 100 0.98 7.57 17.78
N GLU A 101 0.06 6.81 18.36
CA GLU A 101 -0.89 5.97 17.62
C GLU A 101 -1.91 6.79 16.82
N ILE A 102 -2.24 8.00 17.29
CA ILE A 102 -3.22 8.87 16.63
C ILE A 102 -2.69 9.37 15.30
N TRP A 103 -1.37 9.48 15.14
CA TRP A 103 -0.77 9.91 13.88
C TRP A 103 -1.05 8.97 12.70
N GLN A 104 -1.37 7.71 12.96
CA GLN A 104 -1.82 6.79 11.91
C GLN A 104 -3.15 7.22 11.27
N ALA A 105 -4.00 7.97 11.99
CA ALA A 105 -5.25 8.50 11.47
C ALA A 105 -5.05 9.59 10.39
N VAL A 106 -3.85 10.13 10.26
CA VAL A 106 -3.50 11.09 9.20
C VAL A 106 -3.61 10.46 7.81
N ASN A 107 -3.27 9.17 7.65
CA ASN A 107 -3.40 8.47 6.38
C ASN A 107 -4.87 8.37 5.93
N PRO A 108 -5.83 7.81 6.69
CA PRO A 108 -7.24 7.80 6.31
C PRO A 108 -7.81 9.20 6.07
N PHE A 109 -7.41 10.20 6.84
CA PHE A 109 -7.81 11.58 6.61
C PHE A 109 -7.36 12.07 5.24
N PHE A 110 -6.09 11.88 4.90
CA PHE A 110 -5.58 12.23 3.58
C PHE A 110 -6.23 11.42 2.46
N VAL A 111 -6.55 10.14 2.68
CA VAL A 111 -7.31 9.34 1.70
C VAL A 111 -8.61 10.04 1.34
N ILE A 112 -9.39 10.49 2.33
CA ILE A 112 -10.67 11.17 2.10
C ILE A 112 -10.47 12.47 1.33
N VAL A 113 -9.50 13.29 1.73
CA VAL A 113 -9.27 14.62 1.15
C VAL A 113 -8.62 14.54 -0.24
N LEU A 114 -7.65 13.65 -0.43
CA LEU A 114 -6.88 13.57 -1.67
C LEU A 114 -7.55 12.74 -2.76
N THR A 115 -8.45 11.80 -2.41
CA THR A 115 -9.13 10.97 -3.40
C THR A 115 -9.83 11.79 -4.48
N PRO A 116 -10.70 12.76 -4.18
CA PRO A 116 -11.35 13.57 -5.22
C PRO A 116 -10.34 14.37 -6.05
N ILE A 117 -9.25 14.84 -5.46
CA ILE A 117 -8.19 15.60 -6.14
C ILE A 117 -7.47 14.70 -7.15
N ILE A 118 -7.07 13.50 -6.73
CA ILE A 118 -6.39 12.53 -7.58
C ILE A 118 -7.32 12.02 -8.70
N MET A 119 -8.59 11.78 -8.39
CA MET A 119 -9.58 11.40 -9.40
C MET A 119 -9.78 12.51 -10.44
N TRP A 120 -9.91 13.77 -10.01
CA TRP A 120 -9.99 14.91 -10.92
C TRP A 120 -8.73 15.04 -11.79
N PHE A 121 -7.55 14.87 -11.20
CA PHE A 121 -6.27 14.88 -11.91
C PHE A 121 -6.26 13.85 -13.04
N PHE A 122 -6.56 12.57 -12.76
CA PHE A 122 -6.60 11.52 -13.77
C PHE A 122 -7.69 11.77 -14.83
N ALA A 123 -8.86 12.23 -14.43
CA ALA A 123 -9.93 12.58 -15.36
C ALA A 123 -9.52 13.72 -16.30
N SER A 124 -8.78 14.70 -15.80
CA SER A 124 -8.27 15.82 -16.59
C SER A 124 -7.26 15.36 -17.66
N PHE A 125 -6.37 14.40 -17.32
CA PHE A 125 -5.44 13.80 -18.29
C PHE A 125 -6.17 12.99 -19.36
N SER A 126 -7.14 12.19 -18.95
CA SER A 126 -7.95 11.39 -19.86
C SER A 126 -8.73 12.27 -20.86
N ARG A 127 -9.33 13.38 -20.37
CA ARG A 127 -10.03 14.35 -21.24
C ARG A 127 -9.12 15.01 -22.29
N ARG A 128 -7.81 15.10 -22.03
CA ARG A 128 -6.81 15.65 -22.95
C ARG A 128 -6.23 14.60 -23.91
N GLY A 129 -6.80 13.39 -23.94
CA GLY A 129 -6.32 12.28 -24.78
C GLY A 129 -4.95 11.73 -24.37
N ARG A 130 -4.46 12.07 -23.17
CA ARG A 130 -3.17 11.59 -22.62
C ARG A 130 -3.42 10.58 -21.51
N GLU A 131 -3.99 9.43 -21.85
CA GLU A 131 -4.19 8.38 -20.86
C GLU A 131 -2.87 7.74 -20.44
N ILE A 132 -2.58 7.80 -19.14
CA ILE A 132 -1.44 7.10 -18.57
C ILE A 132 -1.85 5.65 -18.34
N SER A 133 -1.09 4.70 -18.85
CA SER A 133 -1.38 3.26 -18.67
C SER A 133 -1.35 2.87 -17.18
N THR A 134 -2.17 1.89 -16.81
CA THR A 134 -2.28 1.45 -15.40
C THR A 134 -0.93 1.04 -14.79
N PRO A 135 -0.04 0.28 -15.47
CA PRO A 135 1.28 -0.04 -14.93
C PRO A 135 2.16 1.20 -14.69
N ARG A 136 2.06 2.23 -15.55
CA ARG A 136 2.79 3.49 -15.33
C ARG A 136 2.29 4.25 -14.11
N LYS A 137 0.98 4.26 -13.89
CA LYS A 137 0.39 4.87 -12.68
C LYS A 137 0.88 4.17 -11.41
N ILE A 138 0.92 2.83 -11.43
CA ILE A 138 1.44 2.02 -10.32
C ILE A 138 2.94 2.33 -10.08
N ALA A 139 3.74 2.42 -11.15
CA ALA A 139 5.15 2.78 -11.04
C ALA A 139 5.36 4.18 -10.44
N ILE A 140 4.53 5.16 -10.83
CA ILE A 140 4.56 6.52 -10.25
C ILE A 140 4.22 6.45 -8.75
N GLY A 141 3.21 5.67 -8.36
CA GLY A 141 2.88 5.46 -6.95
C GLY A 141 4.05 4.89 -6.15
N MET A 142 4.76 3.89 -6.69
CA MET A 142 5.97 3.34 -6.05
C MET A 142 7.08 4.39 -5.93
N GLY A 143 7.26 5.24 -6.94
CA GLY A 143 8.20 6.36 -6.90
C GLY A 143 7.85 7.38 -5.81
N LEU A 144 6.57 7.70 -5.65
CA LEU A 144 6.09 8.62 -4.60
C LEU A 144 6.31 8.05 -3.19
N ALA A 145 6.10 6.74 -2.98
CA ALA A 145 6.48 6.08 -1.74
C ALA A 145 8.00 6.15 -1.50
N GLY A 146 8.79 5.98 -2.57
CA GLY A 146 10.24 6.20 -2.53
C GLY A 146 10.60 7.62 -2.10
N VAL A 147 9.89 8.65 -2.57
CA VAL A 147 10.11 10.06 -2.15
C VAL A 147 9.83 10.24 -0.66
N ALA A 148 8.78 9.60 -0.11
CA ALA A 148 8.50 9.64 1.33
C ALA A 148 9.68 9.08 2.14
N TYR A 149 10.22 7.93 1.73
CA TYR A 149 11.36 7.31 2.42
C TYR A 149 12.67 8.05 2.19
N LEU A 150 12.88 8.63 1.01
CA LEU A 150 14.02 9.50 0.74
C LEU A 150 14.02 10.72 1.69
N PHE A 151 12.87 11.35 1.86
CA PHE A 151 12.70 12.44 2.81
C PHE A 151 13.06 11.99 4.24
N MET A 152 12.53 10.85 4.70
CA MET A 152 12.83 10.31 6.05
C MET A 152 14.30 9.95 6.21
N MET A 153 14.92 9.38 5.18
CA MET A 153 16.34 9.03 5.18
C MET A 153 17.21 10.29 5.33
N VAL A 154 16.99 11.27 4.46
CA VAL A 154 17.75 12.54 4.48
C VAL A 154 17.53 13.28 5.80
N PHE A 155 16.28 13.36 6.28
CA PHE A 155 15.97 13.98 7.56
C PHE A 155 16.71 13.30 8.72
N SER A 156 16.69 11.97 8.78
CA SER A 156 17.37 11.20 9.83
C SER A 156 18.91 11.34 9.78
N LEU A 157 19.47 11.45 8.56
CA LEU A 157 20.90 11.72 8.37
C LEU A 157 21.30 13.12 8.87
N VAL A 158 20.52 14.15 8.51
CA VAL A 158 20.77 15.54 8.93
C VAL A 158 20.69 15.69 10.43
N MET A 159 19.71 15.01 11.06
CA MET A 159 19.54 15.00 12.51
C MET A 159 20.52 14.08 13.24
N ASN A 160 21.33 13.31 12.49
CA ASN A 160 22.28 12.32 13.01
C ASN A 160 21.61 11.35 14.02
N TYR A 161 20.42 10.86 13.71
CA TYR A 161 19.68 9.97 14.60
C TYR A 161 20.33 8.59 14.67
N PRO A 162 20.61 8.07 15.91
CA PRO A 162 21.13 6.74 16.14
C PRO A 162 20.05 5.66 15.86
N SER A 163 20.29 4.43 16.29
CA SER A 163 19.27 3.38 16.30
C SER A 163 18.14 3.69 17.29
N GLY A 164 16.97 3.10 17.08
CA GLY A 164 15.84 3.31 18.00
C GLY A 164 16.11 2.78 19.41
N MET A 165 16.95 1.74 19.56
CA MET A 165 17.38 1.24 20.88
C MET A 165 18.29 2.26 21.56
N GLU A 166 19.36 2.66 20.90
CA GLU A 166 20.32 3.62 21.42
C GLU A 166 19.68 4.97 21.79
N PHE A 167 18.75 5.45 20.99
CA PHE A 167 18.02 6.69 21.28
C PHE A 167 17.21 6.61 22.57
N ARG A 168 16.56 5.44 22.82
CA ARG A 168 15.83 5.22 24.08
C ARG A 168 16.78 5.11 25.28
N ASP A 169 17.92 4.47 25.09
CA ASP A 169 18.95 4.37 26.14
C ASP A 169 19.49 5.75 26.52
N MET A 170 19.79 6.61 25.54
CA MET A 170 20.18 8.00 25.78
C MET A 170 19.13 8.78 26.58
N ILE A 171 17.85 8.61 26.27
CA ILE A 171 16.77 9.26 27.03
C ILE A 171 16.73 8.71 28.47
N SER A 172 16.90 7.40 28.67
CA SER A 172 16.87 6.78 29.99
C SER A 172 18.05 7.21 30.88
N GLU A 173 19.19 7.51 30.27
CA GLU A 173 20.40 8.04 30.88
C GLU A 173 20.32 9.58 31.15
N GLY A 174 19.21 10.22 30.76
CA GLY A 174 19.02 11.66 30.98
C GLY A 174 19.76 12.55 29.98
N VAL A 175 20.24 11.98 28.86
CA VAL A 175 20.87 12.75 27.80
C VAL A 175 19.83 13.62 27.09
N SER A 176 20.12 14.90 26.91
CA SER A 176 19.26 15.78 26.14
C SER A 176 19.30 15.42 24.65
N VAL A 177 18.16 14.99 24.11
CA VAL A 177 18.01 14.61 22.71
C VAL A 177 17.09 15.57 21.99
N VAL A 178 17.41 15.87 20.74
CA VAL A 178 16.57 16.73 19.88
C VAL A 178 15.54 15.85 19.18
N LYS A 179 14.27 16.11 19.45
CA LYS A 179 13.16 15.42 18.78
C LYS A 179 12.69 16.19 17.54
N ALA A 180 12.19 15.44 16.56
CA ALA A 180 11.58 16.00 15.36
C ALA A 180 10.23 16.66 15.67
N GLY A 181 9.90 17.70 14.93
CA GLY A 181 8.55 18.27 14.97
C GLY A 181 7.52 17.35 14.27
N TRP A 182 6.27 17.45 14.68
CA TRP A 182 5.14 16.66 14.13
C TRP A 182 4.94 16.83 12.62
N TRP A 183 5.38 17.93 12.03
CA TRP A 183 5.27 18.20 10.58
C TRP A 183 5.98 17.15 9.71
N VAL A 184 7.00 16.46 10.26
CA VAL A 184 7.72 15.37 9.59
C VAL A 184 6.78 14.22 9.30
N LEU A 185 5.91 13.87 10.26
CA LEU A 185 4.90 12.83 10.09
C LEU A 185 3.86 13.22 9.04
N ILE A 186 3.37 14.47 9.09
CA ILE A 186 2.38 14.97 8.12
C ILE A 186 2.93 14.86 6.69
N LEU A 187 4.17 15.28 6.46
CA LEU A 187 4.78 15.24 5.14
C LEU A 187 5.01 13.80 4.66
N TYR A 188 5.47 12.92 5.54
CA TYR A 188 5.59 11.49 5.23
C TYR A 188 4.25 10.87 4.84
N TYR A 189 3.22 11.05 5.68
CA TYR A 189 1.89 10.49 5.42
C TYR A 189 1.27 11.06 4.15
N PHE A 190 1.50 12.33 3.84
CA PHE A 190 1.04 12.94 2.61
C PHE A 190 1.56 12.19 1.38
N PHE A 191 2.88 12.00 1.25
CA PHE A 191 3.45 11.28 0.12
C PHE A 191 3.03 9.81 0.08
N MET A 192 2.98 9.15 1.24
CA MET A 192 2.55 7.75 1.33
C MET A 192 1.09 7.58 0.93
N THR A 193 0.20 8.47 1.33
CA THR A 193 -1.21 8.41 0.95
C THR A 193 -1.39 8.68 -0.55
N VAL A 194 -0.68 9.64 -1.12
CA VAL A 194 -0.71 9.83 -2.58
C VAL A 194 -0.23 8.57 -3.29
N ALA A 195 0.86 7.95 -2.84
CA ALA A 195 1.35 6.68 -3.39
C ALA A 195 0.28 5.57 -3.32
N GLU A 196 -0.40 5.44 -2.19
CA GLU A 196 -1.48 4.47 -1.99
C GLU A 196 -2.62 4.68 -2.98
N LEU A 197 -3.08 5.92 -3.17
CA LEU A 197 -4.15 6.25 -4.11
C LEU A 197 -3.81 5.96 -5.58
N PHE A 198 -2.51 5.92 -5.91
CA PHE A 198 -2.03 5.50 -7.22
C PHE A 198 -1.96 3.98 -7.38
N ILE A 199 -1.92 3.20 -6.31
CA ILE A 199 -1.67 1.75 -6.38
C ILE A 199 -2.92 0.95 -6.02
N SER A 200 -3.56 1.26 -4.91
CA SER A 200 -4.63 0.45 -4.34
C SER A 200 -5.83 0.27 -5.29
N PRO A 201 -6.49 1.33 -5.79
CA PRO A 201 -7.63 1.16 -6.69
C PRO A 201 -7.22 0.66 -8.08
N LEU A 202 -6.03 1.05 -8.55
CA LEU A 202 -5.56 0.71 -9.89
C LEU A 202 -5.05 -0.73 -9.96
N GLY A 203 -4.50 -1.27 -8.87
CA GLY A 203 -4.07 -2.65 -8.79
C GLY A 203 -5.24 -3.63 -8.95
N LEU A 204 -6.33 -3.44 -8.20
CA LEU A 204 -7.54 -4.24 -8.35
C LEU A 204 -8.16 -4.10 -9.75
N SER A 205 -8.19 -2.90 -10.31
CA SER A 205 -8.66 -2.66 -11.67
C SER A 205 -7.78 -3.36 -12.71
N PHE A 206 -6.46 -3.35 -12.53
CA PHE A 206 -5.51 -4.06 -13.40
C PHE A 206 -5.76 -5.57 -13.37
N VAL A 207 -5.86 -6.15 -12.17
CA VAL A 207 -6.16 -7.59 -12.00
C VAL A 207 -7.46 -7.95 -12.71
N SER A 208 -8.52 -7.17 -12.53
CA SER A 208 -9.83 -7.41 -13.16
C SER A 208 -9.78 -7.35 -14.70
N LYS A 209 -8.91 -6.53 -15.27
CA LYS A 209 -8.77 -6.38 -16.73
C LYS A 209 -7.91 -7.47 -17.38
N VAL A 210 -6.88 -7.94 -16.66
CA VAL A 210 -5.89 -8.88 -17.17
C VAL A 210 -6.32 -10.33 -16.93
N ALA A 211 -6.97 -10.61 -15.80
CA ALA A 211 -7.39 -11.95 -15.43
C ALA A 211 -8.46 -12.50 -16.40
N PRO A 212 -8.35 -13.78 -16.80
CA PRO A 212 -9.42 -14.46 -17.52
C PRO A 212 -10.72 -14.43 -16.70
N LYS A 213 -11.89 -14.29 -17.37
CA LYS A 213 -13.19 -14.15 -16.69
C LYS A 213 -13.46 -15.26 -15.67
N HIS A 214 -13.09 -16.50 -15.97
CA HIS A 214 -13.30 -17.65 -15.08
C HIS A 214 -12.35 -17.71 -13.88
N LEU A 215 -11.22 -16.98 -13.90
CA LEU A 215 -10.22 -16.89 -12.83
C LEU A 215 -10.22 -15.54 -12.10
N GLN A 216 -11.12 -14.64 -12.44
CA GLN A 216 -11.10 -13.25 -11.96
C GLN A 216 -11.16 -13.18 -10.43
N GLY A 217 -12.02 -13.97 -9.79
CA GLY A 217 -12.11 -14.05 -8.32
C GLY A 217 -10.83 -14.57 -7.68
N LEU A 218 -10.23 -15.61 -8.27
CA LEU A 218 -8.95 -16.16 -7.79
C LEU A 218 -7.84 -15.12 -7.91
N CYS A 219 -7.73 -14.43 -9.04
CA CYS A 219 -6.71 -13.42 -9.26
C CYS A 219 -6.88 -12.21 -8.32
N GLN A 220 -8.11 -11.80 -8.01
CA GLN A 220 -8.37 -10.78 -7.00
C GLN A 220 -7.99 -11.26 -5.59
N GLY A 221 -8.27 -12.53 -5.26
CA GLY A 221 -7.80 -13.15 -4.02
C GLY A 221 -6.28 -13.18 -3.92
N LEU A 222 -5.57 -13.46 -5.03
CA LEU A 222 -4.11 -13.40 -5.08
C LEU A 222 -3.55 -11.98 -4.87
N TRP A 223 -4.26 -10.94 -5.33
CA TRP A 223 -3.89 -9.55 -5.03
C TRP A 223 -3.93 -9.28 -3.52
N LEU A 224 -4.98 -9.71 -2.83
CA LEU A 224 -5.06 -9.62 -1.37
C LEU A 224 -4.01 -10.52 -0.70
N GLY A 225 -3.73 -11.68 -1.28
CA GLY A 225 -2.64 -12.57 -0.85
C GLY A 225 -1.26 -11.92 -0.93
N ALA A 226 -1.00 -11.14 -1.98
CA ALA A 226 0.24 -10.36 -2.09
C ALA A 226 0.39 -9.35 -0.94
N THR A 227 -0.69 -8.68 -0.56
CA THR A 227 -0.71 -7.80 0.62
C THR A 227 -0.40 -8.59 1.91
N ALA A 228 -1.00 -9.77 2.08
CA ALA A 228 -0.76 -10.62 3.23
C ALA A 228 0.70 -11.08 3.33
N VAL A 229 1.31 -11.49 2.20
CA VAL A 229 2.74 -11.85 2.17
C VAL A 229 3.63 -10.64 2.49
N GLY A 230 3.32 -9.44 1.97
CA GLY A 230 4.01 -8.21 2.35
C GLY A 230 3.94 -7.95 3.86
N ASN A 231 2.78 -8.18 4.48
CA ASN A 231 2.59 -8.03 5.92
C ASN A 231 3.36 -9.06 6.76
N LEU A 232 3.58 -10.26 6.25
CA LEU A 232 4.44 -11.25 6.94
C LEU A 232 5.89 -10.78 7.07
N LEU A 233 6.35 -9.87 6.22
CA LEU A 233 7.71 -9.31 6.26
C LEU A 233 7.85 -8.07 7.15
N LEU A 234 6.76 -7.56 7.72
CA LEU A 234 6.77 -6.29 8.46
C LEU A 234 7.72 -6.28 9.67
N TRP A 235 7.99 -7.42 10.29
CA TRP A 235 8.92 -7.54 11.42
C TRP A 235 10.36 -7.11 11.09
N ILE A 236 10.74 -7.15 9.81
CA ILE A 236 12.07 -6.73 9.34
C ILE A 236 12.29 -5.24 9.63
N GLY A 237 11.26 -4.42 9.50
CA GLY A 237 11.36 -2.99 9.75
C GLY A 237 11.77 -2.65 11.19
N PRO A 238 11.00 -3.06 12.22
CA PRO A 238 11.39 -2.88 13.62
C PRO A 238 12.75 -3.51 13.97
N LEU A 239 13.13 -4.61 13.34
CA LEU A 239 14.44 -5.22 13.56
C LEU A 239 15.56 -4.26 13.14
N ILE A 240 15.52 -3.75 11.90
CA ILE A 240 16.52 -2.80 11.39
C ILE A 240 16.48 -1.50 12.21
N TYR A 241 15.28 -1.01 12.50
CA TYR A 241 15.04 0.20 13.29
C TYR A 241 15.76 0.18 14.64
N ASN A 242 15.77 -0.97 15.33
CA ASN A 242 16.36 -1.08 16.66
C ASN A 242 17.88 -1.37 16.63
N GLN A 243 18.39 -1.97 15.56
CA GLN A 243 19.78 -2.46 15.52
C GLN A 243 20.72 -1.58 14.70
N ALA A 244 20.18 -0.74 13.81
CA ALA A 244 20.98 0.12 12.92
C ALA A 244 20.56 1.58 13.06
N PRO A 245 21.40 2.55 12.69
CA PRO A 245 20.99 3.95 12.61
C PRO A 245 19.72 4.09 11.78
N ILE A 246 18.78 4.92 12.24
CA ILE A 246 17.41 4.95 11.71
C ILE A 246 17.35 5.24 10.19
N TRP A 247 18.30 5.99 9.66
CA TRP A 247 18.38 6.26 8.23
C TRP A 247 18.57 4.98 7.38
N VAL A 248 19.19 3.93 7.94
CA VAL A 248 19.37 2.64 7.26
C VAL A 248 18.01 1.97 7.00
N ALA A 249 17.12 2.00 7.97
CA ALA A 249 15.77 1.45 7.80
C ALA A 249 15.05 2.15 6.63
N TRP A 250 15.11 3.49 6.59
CA TRP A 250 14.51 4.25 5.50
C TRP A 250 15.18 4.01 4.15
N ALA A 251 16.51 3.82 4.12
CA ALA A 251 17.25 3.48 2.91
C ALA A 251 16.83 2.11 2.35
N VAL A 252 16.59 1.13 3.20
CA VAL A 252 16.09 -0.20 2.79
C VAL A 252 14.70 -0.06 2.13
N PHE A 253 13.76 0.64 2.77
CA PHE A 253 12.42 0.81 2.21
C PHE A 253 12.43 1.64 0.93
N LEU A 254 13.26 2.70 0.86
CA LEU A 254 13.51 3.45 -0.36
C LEU A 254 13.99 2.54 -1.49
N SER A 255 15.00 1.72 -1.21
CA SER A 255 15.59 0.80 -2.20
C SER A 255 14.55 -0.18 -2.74
N VAL A 256 13.71 -0.74 -1.87
CA VAL A 256 12.61 -1.63 -2.25
C VAL A 256 11.61 -0.90 -3.16
N CYS A 257 11.23 0.34 -2.84
CA CYS A 257 10.32 1.13 -3.67
C CYS A 257 10.93 1.45 -5.04
N VAL A 258 12.21 1.85 -5.10
CA VAL A 258 12.90 2.21 -6.34
C VAL A 258 13.11 0.99 -7.23
N ILE A 259 13.51 -0.15 -6.68
CA ILE A 259 13.64 -1.41 -7.41
C ILE A 259 12.29 -1.84 -7.97
N SER A 260 11.24 -1.82 -7.16
CA SER A 260 9.87 -2.16 -7.58
C SER A 260 9.39 -1.24 -8.70
N MET A 261 9.64 0.07 -8.60
CA MET A 261 9.35 1.04 -9.65
C MET A 261 10.11 0.72 -10.94
N GLY A 262 11.40 0.44 -10.84
CA GLY A 262 12.26 0.11 -12.00
C GLY A 262 11.79 -1.14 -12.74
N ILE A 263 11.46 -2.21 -12.01
CA ILE A 263 10.93 -3.45 -12.59
C ILE A 263 9.57 -3.17 -13.26
N MET A 264 8.68 -2.42 -12.59
CA MET A 264 7.36 -2.08 -13.15
C MET A 264 7.50 -1.26 -14.44
N LEU A 265 8.40 -0.28 -14.50
CA LEU A 265 8.66 0.51 -15.72
C LEU A 265 9.26 -0.35 -16.83
N GLY A 266 10.12 -1.30 -16.51
CA GLY A 266 10.65 -2.27 -17.46
C GLY A 266 9.55 -3.12 -18.10
N MET A 267 8.56 -3.53 -17.31
CA MET A 267 7.41 -4.30 -17.79
C MET A 267 6.45 -3.50 -18.69
N VAL A 268 6.41 -2.17 -18.58
CA VAL A 268 5.55 -1.32 -19.46
C VAL A 268 5.94 -1.44 -20.93
N LYS A 269 7.20 -1.75 -21.21
CA LYS A 269 7.68 -1.93 -22.58
C LYS A 269 7.37 -3.30 -23.19
N TRP A 270 6.91 -4.22 -22.34
CA TRP A 270 6.60 -5.60 -22.69
C TRP A 270 5.09 -5.83 -22.82
#